data_0caee9534ea67f1d05457cc753d3dafa
#
_entry.id   0caee9534ea67f1d05457cc753d3dafa
#
_cell.length_a   1.000
_cell.length_b   1.000
_cell.length_c   1.000
_cell.angle_alpha   90.00
_cell.angle_beta   90.00
_cell.angle_gamma   90.00
#
_symmetry.space_group_name_H-M   'P 1'
#
loop_
_entity.id
_entity.type
_entity.pdbx_description
1 polymer ?
#
loop_
_entity_poly.entity_id
_entity_poly.type
_entity_poly.pdbx_seq_one_letter_code
_entity_poly.pdbx_strand_id
1 'polypeptide(L)'
;MNDQIRYSLAGFCMGIAELIPGISGATVAVIFKIYPNLISILSKLRINNLSFNFLSLSKTFQFKVSLPLIFSMLAAIILCSNLINFLISNYETTFLFFLGWLMIFLSIYTADFFKALFQRPKLMLFLFAGILIGLGLQKLSFGSGEITTMYLFIAGLAAFSFFLIPGISGSAMLVVLGVYAPVIQGIANFNLNLLIPFACGLSLIHI
;
A
#
# COMPACT_ATOMS: atom_id res chain seq x y z
N MET A 1 17.24 -20.83 4.39
CA MET A 1 17.48 -19.47 3.87
C MET A 1 17.83 -18.58 5.04
N ASN A 2 18.92 -17.83 4.96
CA ASN A 2 19.30 -16.89 6.02
C ASN A 2 18.17 -15.87 6.23
N ASP A 3 17.88 -15.52 7.49
CA ASP A 3 16.79 -14.57 7.81
C ASP A 3 16.94 -13.24 7.09
N GLN A 4 18.14 -12.69 7.01
CA GLN A 4 18.39 -11.44 6.30
C GLN A 4 18.01 -11.52 4.82
N ILE A 5 18.36 -12.61 4.13
CA ILE A 5 17.99 -12.82 2.73
C ILE A 5 16.48 -12.94 2.58
N ARG A 6 15.83 -13.68 3.49
CA ARG A 6 14.37 -13.83 3.48
C ARG A 6 13.67 -12.48 3.63
N TYR A 7 14.11 -11.65 4.58
CA TYR A 7 13.52 -10.33 4.81
C TYR A 7 13.81 -9.35 3.68
N SER A 8 15.02 -9.41 3.08
CA SER A 8 15.33 -8.59 1.90
C SER A 8 14.47 -8.96 0.69
N LEU A 9 14.31 -10.25 0.39
CA LEU A 9 13.45 -10.69 -0.70
C LEU A 9 11.98 -10.34 -0.44
N ALA A 10 11.51 -10.54 0.79
CA ALA A 10 10.16 -10.17 1.19
C ALA A 10 9.94 -8.67 1.03
N GLY A 11 10.87 -7.84 1.51
CA GLY A 11 10.78 -6.38 1.37
C GLY A 11 10.74 -5.95 -0.09
N PHE A 12 11.61 -6.51 -0.94
CA PHE A 12 11.60 -6.21 -2.36
C PHE A 12 10.26 -6.56 -3.03
N CYS A 13 9.74 -7.77 -2.79
CA CYS A 13 8.44 -8.18 -3.31
C CYS A 13 7.27 -7.35 -2.73
N MET A 14 7.34 -6.96 -1.44
CA MET A 14 6.37 -6.06 -0.83
C MET A 14 6.39 -4.68 -1.50
N GLY A 15 7.58 -4.13 -1.75
CA GLY A 15 7.71 -2.83 -2.43
C GLY A 15 7.10 -2.83 -3.83
N ILE A 16 7.31 -3.88 -4.60
CA ILE A 16 6.65 -4.04 -5.91
C ILE A 16 5.12 -4.15 -5.73
N ALA A 17 4.67 -4.96 -4.77
CA ALA A 17 3.25 -5.17 -4.51
C ALA A 17 2.52 -3.87 -4.13
N GLU A 18 3.16 -2.98 -3.38
CA GLU A 18 2.57 -1.69 -3.00
C GLU A 18 2.43 -0.70 -4.16
N LEU A 19 3.22 -0.87 -5.21
CA LEU A 19 3.08 -0.04 -6.42
C LEU A 19 1.95 -0.52 -7.34
N ILE A 20 1.51 -1.78 -7.21
CA ILE A 20 0.50 -2.37 -8.08
C ILE A 20 -0.83 -2.42 -7.33
N PRO A 21 -1.84 -1.61 -7.73
CA PRO A 21 -3.15 -1.64 -7.09
C PRO A 21 -3.80 -3.02 -7.16
N GLY A 22 -4.36 -3.47 -6.03
CA GLY A 22 -4.99 -4.78 -5.90
C GLY A 22 -4.07 -5.87 -5.34
N ILE A 23 -2.75 -5.66 -5.31
CA ILE A 23 -1.80 -6.55 -4.63
C ILE A 23 -1.44 -5.93 -3.27
N SER A 24 -1.52 -6.74 -2.22
CA SER A 24 -1.22 -6.28 -0.86
C SER A 24 0.17 -6.73 -0.41
N GLY A 25 1.02 -5.79 0.00
CA GLY A 25 2.33 -6.08 0.59
C GLY A 25 2.20 -6.92 1.87
N ALA A 26 1.16 -6.72 2.67
CA ALA A 26 0.90 -7.55 3.84
C ALA A 26 0.62 -9.01 3.46
N THR A 27 -0.05 -9.27 2.33
CA THR A 27 -0.22 -10.63 1.81
C THR A 27 1.12 -11.25 1.41
N VAL A 28 2.01 -10.48 0.79
CA VAL A 28 3.39 -10.92 0.51
C VAL A 28 4.11 -11.26 1.81
N ALA A 29 3.99 -10.43 2.85
CA ALA A 29 4.58 -10.71 4.17
C ALA A 29 4.06 -12.03 4.77
N VAL A 30 2.79 -12.36 4.57
CA VAL A 30 2.20 -13.66 4.99
C VAL A 30 2.85 -14.82 4.22
N ILE A 31 2.99 -14.70 2.89
CA ILE A 31 3.63 -15.74 2.05
C ILE A 31 5.06 -16.00 2.50
N PHE A 32 5.83 -14.96 2.80
CA PHE A 32 7.20 -15.07 3.31
C PHE A 32 7.27 -15.46 4.80
N LYS A 33 6.12 -15.63 5.47
CA LYS A 33 6.01 -15.98 6.90
C LYS A 33 6.68 -14.96 7.83
N ILE A 34 6.68 -13.68 7.46
CA ILE A 34 7.24 -12.58 8.26
C ILE A 34 6.18 -11.66 8.85
N TYR A 35 4.92 -11.80 8.45
CA TYR A 35 3.82 -10.92 8.86
C TYR A 35 3.67 -10.77 10.40
N PRO A 36 3.67 -11.86 11.22
CA PRO A 36 3.55 -11.70 12.68
C PRO A 36 4.69 -10.88 13.27
N ASN A 37 5.91 -11.05 12.73
CA ASN A 37 7.07 -10.30 13.19
C ASN A 37 7.00 -8.82 12.76
N LEU A 38 6.53 -8.55 11.53
CA LEU A 38 6.28 -7.21 11.03
C LEU A 38 5.32 -6.45 11.95
N ILE A 39 4.17 -7.05 12.28
CA ILE A 39 3.19 -6.46 13.21
C ILE A 39 3.79 -6.25 14.60
N SER A 40 4.58 -7.20 15.10
CA SER A 40 5.29 -7.07 16.38
C SER A 40 6.27 -5.89 16.39
N ILE A 41 6.98 -5.64 15.29
CA ILE A 41 7.90 -4.49 15.16
C ILE A 41 7.09 -3.19 15.11
N LEU A 42 6.05 -3.13 14.29
CA LEU A 42 5.20 -1.96 14.15
C LEU A 42 4.49 -1.59 15.45
N SER A 43 3.98 -2.56 16.20
CA SER A 43 3.32 -2.32 17.49
C SER A 43 4.25 -1.73 18.58
N LYS A 44 5.56 -1.84 18.38
CA LYS A 44 6.58 -1.25 19.28
C LYS A 44 6.95 0.19 18.90
N LEU A 45 6.48 0.70 17.75
CA LEU A 45 6.65 2.10 17.35
C LEU A 45 5.75 3.01 18.20
N ARG A 46 6.09 3.12 19.47
CA ARG A 46 5.45 4.05 20.43
C ARG A 46 6.51 5.00 20.97
N ILE A 47 6.14 6.24 21.24
CA ILE A 47 7.04 7.28 21.77
C ILE A 47 7.79 6.78 23.01
N ASN A 48 7.10 6.02 23.88
CA ASN A 48 7.68 5.46 25.09
C ASN A 48 8.78 4.40 24.86
N ASN A 49 8.86 3.83 23.65
CA ASN A 49 9.88 2.84 23.29
C ASN A 49 11.08 3.46 22.55
N LEU A 50 11.03 4.76 22.28
CA LEU A 50 12.14 5.53 21.69
C LEU A 50 13.16 5.84 22.77
N SER A 51 14.16 4.99 22.92
CA SER A 51 15.30 5.18 23.80
C SER A 51 16.47 5.81 23.03
N PHE A 52 17.22 6.70 23.67
CA PHE A 52 18.47 7.23 23.07
C PHE A 52 19.60 6.18 23.02
N ASN A 53 19.38 4.99 23.58
CA ASN A 53 20.36 3.91 23.56
C ASN A 53 20.19 3.05 22.30
N PHE A 54 21.15 3.15 21.36
CA PHE A 54 21.15 2.43 20.09
C PHE A 54 21.04 0.89 20.25
N LEU A 55 21.67 0.32 21.27
CA LEU A 55 21.60 -1.13 21.53
C LEU A 55 20.19 -1.56 21.95
N SER A 56 19.51 -0.74 22.76
CA SER A 56 18.10 -0.96 23.15
C SER A 56 17.18 -0.87 21.93
N LEU A 57 17.33 0.19 21.13
CA LEU A 57 16.58 0.38 19.87
C LEU A 57 16.77 -0.80 18.92
N SER A 58 18.01 -1.22 18.70
CA SER A 58 18.33 -2.32 17.79
C SER A 58 17.67 -3.64 18.20
N LYS A 59 17.58 -3.92 19.51
CA LYS A 59 16.88 -5.10 20.05
C LYS A 59 15.38 -4.96 19.93
N THR A 60 14.81 -3.79 20.29
CA THR A 60 13.38 -3.53 20.26
C THR A 60 12.82 -3.63 18.84
N PHE A 61 13.47 -3.01 17.87
CA PHE A 61 13.05 -2.97 16.47
C PHE A 61 13.68 -4.05 15.59
N GLN A 62 14.47 -4.96 16.17
CA GLN A 62 15.10 -6.09 15.46
C GLN A 62 15.83 -5.66 14.19
N PHE A 63 16.73 -4.68 14.27
CA PHE A 63 17.40 -4.07 13.10
C PHE A 63 18.06 -5.06 12.14
N LYS A 64 18.47 -6.23 12.62
CA LYS A 64 19.04 -7.29 11.77
C LYS A 64 18.12 -7.76 10.66
N VAL A 65 16.81 -7.64 10.84
CA VAL A 65 15.80 -8.09 9.87
C VAL A 65 14.92 -6.93 9.37
N SER A 66 14.63 -5.93 10.19
CA SER A 66 13.82 -4.78 9.77
C SER A 66 14.56 -3.86 8.80
N LEU A 67 15.86 -3.61 8.99
CA LEU A 67 16.62 -2.76 8.07
C LEU A 67 16.73 -3.38 6.66
N PRO A 68 17.15 -4.66 6.49
CA PRO A 68 17.14 -5.30 5.17
C PRO A 68 15.76 -5.26 4.49
N LEU A 69 14.67 -5.47 5.24
CA LEU A 69 13.32 -5.41 4.73
C LEU A 69 12.97 -3.99 4.24
N ILE A 70 13.18 -2.97 5.07
CA ILE A 70 12.84 -1.58 4.74
C ILE A 70 13.68 -1.09 3.56
N PHE A 71 15.01 -1.30 3.59
CA PHE A 71 15.87 -0.85 2.49
C PHE A 71 15.54 -1.52 1.17
N SER A 72 15.28 -2.83 1.15
CA SER A 72 14.91 -3.53 -0.07
C SER A 72 13.52 -3.12 -0.58
N MET A 73 12.59 -2.87 0.32
CA MET A 73 11.26 -2.35 -0.02
C MET A 73 11.34 -0.95 -0.65
N LEU A 74 12.09 -0.03 -0.04
CA LEU A 74 12.31 1.31 -0.59
C LEU A 74 13.03 1.26 -1.93
N ALA A 75 14.07 0.42 -2.05
CA ALA A 75 14.77 0.23 -3.32
C ALA A 75 13.82 -0.26 -4.42
N ALA A 76 12.95 -1.24 -4.14
CA ALA A 76 11.97 -1.72 -5.09
C ALA A 76 10.97 -0.62 -5.49
N ILE A 77 10.47 0.16 -4.52
CA ILE A 77 9.56 1.28 -4.77
C ILE A 77 10.22 2.30 -5.70
N ILE A 78 11.44 2.73 -5.40
CA ILE A 78 12.15 3.73 -6.21
C ILE A 78 12.46 3.20 -7.61
N LEU A 79 12.97 1.98 -7.74
CA LEU A 79 13.31 1.40 -9.03
C LEU A 79 12.09 1.17 -9.92
N CYS A 80 11.02 0.62 -9.33
CA CYS A 80 9.82 0.27 -10.10
C CYS A 80 8.88 1.46 -10.32
N SER A 81 8.92 2.51 -9.49
CA SER A 81 8.10 3.71 -9.68
C SER A 81 8.41 4.41 -11.00
N ASN A 82 9.67 4.43 -11.44
CA ASN A 82 10.06 5.00 -12.73
C ASN A 82 9.41 4.25 -13.91
N LEU A 83 9.37 2.91 -13.85
CA LEU A 83 8.70 2.10 -14.87
C LEU A 83 7.20 2.38 -14.90
N ILE A 84 6.57 2.43 -13.73
CA ILE A 84 5.12 2.69 -13.62
C ILE A 84 4.81 4.12 -14.06
N ASN A 85 5.63 5.09 -13.68
CA ASN A 85 5.50 6.47 -14.14
C ASN A 85 5.62 6.57 -15.68
N PHE A 86 6.55 5.86 -16.28
CA PHE A 86 6.67 5.78 -17.74
C PHE A 86 5.38 5.22 -18.39
N LEU A 87 4.81 4.17 -17.82
CA LEU A 87 3.56 3.58 -18.31
C LEU A 87 2.38 4.55 -18.17
N ILE A 88 2.26 5.24 -17.03
CA ILE A 88 1.23 6.26 -16.81
C ILE A 88 1.41 7.42 -17.79
N SER A 89 2.63 7.92 -17.98
CA SER A 89 2.88 9.09 -18.84
C SER A 89 2.67 8.84 -20.31
N ASN A 90 2.94 7.61 -20.80
CA ASN A 90 2.86 7.30 -22.22
C ASN A 90 1.62 6.47 -22.61
N TYR A 91 1.04 5.72 -21.67
CA TYR A 91 -0.04 4.76 -21.91
C TYR A 91 -1.11 4.81 -20.82
N GLU A 92 -1.42 6.00 -20.30
CA GLU A 92 -2.28 6.20 -19.13
C GLU A 92 -3.58 5.38 -19.21
N THR A 93 -4.37 5.60 -20.25
CA THR A 93 -5.68 4.95 -20.42
C THR A 93 -5.56 3.42 -20.44
N THR A 94 -4.60 2.90 -21.22
CA THR A 94 -4.37 1.46 -21.35
C THR A 94 -3.89 0.87 -20.04
N PHE A 95 -2.98 1.56 -19.35
CA PHE A 95 -2.42 1.10 -18.09
C PHE A 95 -3.46 1.12 -16.96
N LEU A 96 -4.24 2.19 -16.83
CA LEU A 96 -5.32 2.25 -15.84
C LEU A 96 -6.42 1.21 -16.11
N PHE A 97 -6.74 0.96 -17.38
CA PHE A 97 -7.66 -0.09 -17.77
C PHE A 97 -7.14 -1.48 -17.39
N PHE A 98 -5.85 -1.75 -17.65
CA PHE A 98 -5.18 -2.97 -17.21
C PHE A 98 -5.22 -3.14 -15.69
N LEU A 99 -4.90 -2.08 -14.92
CA LEU A 99 -4.96 -2.11 -13.46
C LEU A 99 -6.39 -2.38 -12.97
N GLY A 100 -7.40 -1.77 -13.58
CA GLY A 100 -8.81 -2.01 -13.25
C GLY A 100 -9.20 -3.49 -13.42
N TRP A 101 -8.83 -4.09 -14.55
CA TRP A 101 -9.06 -5.53 -14.77
C TRP A 101 -8.29 -6.42 -13.80
N LEU A 102 -7.04 -6.06 -13.51
CA LEU A 102 -6.21 -6.76 -12.52
C LEU A 102 -6.87 -6.73 -11.14
N MET A 103 -7.37 -5.58 -10.70
CA MET A 103 -8.08 -5.43 -9.42
C MET A 103 -9.35 -6.29 -9.37
N ILE A 104 -10.15 -6.30 -10.45
CA ILE A 104 -11.35 -7.15 -10.55
C ILE A 104 -10.96 -8.63 -10.45
N PHE A 105 -9.97 -9.07 -11.22
CA PHE A 105 -9.50 -10.45 -11.21
C PHE A 105 -9.00 -10.88 -9.82
N LEU A 106 -8.16 -10.05 -9.19
CA LEU A 106 -7.64 -10.33 -7.85
C LEU A 106 -8.74 -10.33 -6.78
N SER A 107 -9.73 -9.45 -6.89
CA SER A 107 -10.88 -9.43 -5.99
C SER A 107 -11.71 -10.71 -6.09
N ILE A 108 -11.97 -11.18 -7.31
CA ILE A 108 -12.69 -12.45 -7.56
C ILE A 108 -11.89 -13.62 -6.99
N TYR A 109 -10.58 -13.66 -7.24
CA TYR A 109 -9.70 -14.73 -6.78
C TYR A 109 -9.59 -14.78 -5.25
N THR A 110 -9.35 -13.62 -4.62
CA THR A 110 -9.14 -13.52 -3.15
C THR A 110 -10.42 -13.81 -2.37
N ALA A 111 -11.57 -13.33 -2.86
CA ALA A 111 -12.84 -13.53 -2.19
C ALA A 111 -13.43 -14.94 -2.36
N ASP A 112 -12.79 -15.81 -3.15
CA ASP A 112 -13.39 -17.08 -3.58
C ASP A 112 -14.83 -16.84 -4.10
N PHE A 113 -14.99 -15.75 -4.86
CA PHE A 113 -16.23 -15.04 -5.14
C PHE A 113 -17.37 -15.96 -5.57
N PHE A 114 -17.11 -16.87 -6.50
CA PHE A 114 -18.14 -17.75 -7.01
C PHE A 114 -18.66 -18.71 -5.95
N LYS A 115 -17.78 -19.28 -5.13
CA LYS A 115 -18.17 -20.17 -4.02
C LYS A 115 -18.92 -19.42 -2.93
N ALA A 116 -18.45 -18.22 -2.57
CA ALA A 116 -19.08 -17.37 -1.57
C ALA A 116 -20.47 -16.89 -2.02
N LEU A 117 -20.65 -16.58 -3.30
CA LEU A 117 -21.91 -16.13 -3.89
C LEU A 117 -23.00 -17.21 -3.77
N PHE A 118 -22.67 -18.46 -4.12
CA PHE A 118 -23.63 -19.57 -4.03
C PHE A 118 -23.96 -19.97 -2.59
N GLN A 119 -23.00 -19.85 -1.66
CA GLN A 119 -23.20 -20.24 -0.26
C GLN A 119 -23.83 -19.14 0.60
N ARG A 120 -23.64 -17.87 0.26
CA ARG A 120 -24.06 -16.71 1.07
C ARG A 120 -24.62 -15.58 0.19
N PRO A 121 -25.82 -15.68 -0.33
CA PRO A 121 -26.39 -14.69 -1.26
C PRO A 121 -26.46 -13.27 -0.65
N LYS A 122 -26.48 -13.12 0.69
CA LYS A 122 -26.40 -11.81 1.37
C LYS A 122 -25.13 -11.02 1.03
N LEU A 123 -24.04 -11.69 0.60
CA LEU A 123 -22.81 -11.01 0.16
C LEU A 123 -23.02 -10.18 -1.12
N MET A 124 -24.03 -10.49 -1.91
CA MET A 124 -24.40 -9.65 -3.06
C MET A 124 -24.78 -8.22 -2.65
N LEU A 125 -25.39 -8.05 -1.48
CA LEU A 125 -25.72 -6.71 -0.98
C LEU A 125 -24.45 -5.86 -0.76
N PHE A 126 -23.39 -6.48 -0.22
CA PHE A 126 -22.12 -5.79 -0.03
C PHE A 126 -21.42 -5.48 -1.36
N LEU A 127 -21.55 -6.37 -2.36
CA LEU A 127 -21.05 -6.11 -3.71
C LEU A 127 -21.76 -4.90 -4.33
N PHE A 128 -23.10 -4.87 -4.30
CA PHE A 128 -23.87 -3.73 -4.81
C PHE A 128 -23.57 -2.45 -4.03
N ALA A 129 -23.47 -2.52 -2.71
CA ALA A 129 -23.07 -1.37 -1.89
C ALA A 129 -21.68 -0.85 -2.29
N GLY A 130 -20.70 -1.73 -2.48
CA GLY A 130 -19.36 -1.37 -2.94
C GLY A 130 -19.37 -0.70 -4.32
N ILE A 131 -20.15 -1.22 -5.28
CA ILE A 131 -20.30 -0.60 -6.61
C ILE A 131 -20.94 0.78 -6.49
N LEU A 132 -22.01 0.94 -5.70
CA LEU A 132 -22.67 2.23 -5.50
C LEU A 132 -21.76 3.25 -4.83
N ILE A 133 -21.00 2.83 -3.83
CA ILE A 133 -20.00 3.68 -3.17
C ILE A 133 -18.91 4.09 -4.19
N GLY A 134 -18.38 3.16 -4.98
CA GLY A 134 -17.38 3.45 -6.00
C GLY A 134 -17.87 4.45 -7.05
N LEU A 135 -19.09 4.26 -7.56
CA LEU A 135 -19.72 5.19 -8.51
C LEU A 135 -20.00 6.55 -7.87
N GLY A 136 -20.38 6.57 -6.59
CA GLY A 136 -20.58 7.79 -5.82
C GLY A 136 -19.29 8.57 -5.64
N LEU A 137 -18.21 7.91 -5.27
CA LEU A 137 -16.87 8.50 -5.12
C LEU A 137 -16.35 9.07 -6.44
N GLN A 138 -16.59 8.39 -7.57
CA GLN A 138 -16.24 8.89 -8.89
C GLN A 138 -16.95 10.23 -9.20
N LYS A 139 -18.24 10.38 -8.83
CA LYS A 139 -19.00 11.61 -9.03
C LYS A 139 -18.57 12.75 -8.10
N LEU A 140 -18.09 12.44 -6.92
CA LEU A 140 -17.56 13.43 -5.97
C LEU A 140 -16.28 14.10 -6.47
N SER A 141 -15.71 13.58 -7.59
CA SER A 141 -14.58 14.18 -8.33
C SER A 141 -13.56 14.86 -7.41
N PHE A 142 -12.94 14.09 -6.54
CA PHE A 142 -11.78 14.59 -5.81
C PHE A 142 -10.62 14.96 -6.75
N GLY A 143 -10.75 14.70 -8.07
CA GLY A 143 -9.74 14.93 -9.09
C GLY A 143 -9.90 16.17 -9.97
N SER A 144 -10.93 17.02 -9.78
CA SER A 144 -11.09 18.27 -10.55
C SER A 144 -10.59 19.52 -9.83
N GLY A 145 -10.17 19.39 -8.55
CA GLY A 145 -9.51 20.44 -7.77
C GLY A 145 -8.00 20.20 -7.68
N GLU A 146 -7.25 21.27 -7.41
CA GLU A 146 -5.85 21.15 -7.05
C GLU A 146 -5.70 20.18 -5.87
N ILE A 147 -4.77 19.21 -6.01
CA ILE A 147 -4.48 18.25 -4.95
C ILE A 147 -3.85 19.01 -3.78
N THR A 148 -4.64 19.29 -2.77
CA THR A 148 -4.17 20.05 -1.60
C THR A 148 -3.27 19.21 -0.71
N THR A 149 -2.39 19.86 0.03
CA THR A 149 -1.52 19.25 1.05
C THR A 149 -2.33 18.41 2.06
N MET A 150 -3.49 18.94 2.48
CA MET A 150 -4.37 18.26 3.43
C MET A 150 -4.99 17.00 2.82
N TYR A 151 -5.33 17.05 1.53
CA TYR A 151 -5.87 15.87 0.83
C TYR A 151 -4.83 14.75 0.70
N LEU A 152 -3.57 15.09 0.38
CA LEU A 152 -2.46 14.13 0.35
C LEU A 152 -2.20 13.49 1.72
N PHE A 153 -2.28 14.30 2.79
CA PHE A 153 -2.13 13.79 4.15
C PHE A 153 -3.24 12.78 4.49
N ILE A 154 -4.50 13.09 4.20
CA ILE A 154 -5.64 12.19 4.43
C ILE A 154 -5.52 10.94 3.56
N ALA A 155 -5.08 11.08 2.31
CA ALA A 155 -4.86 9.95 1.42
C ALA A 155 -3.75 9.02 1.94
N GLY A 156 -2.67 9.56 2.48
CA GLY A 156 -1.61 8.79 3.14
C GLY A 156 -2.12 8.03 4.36
N LEU A 157 -2.90 8.69 5.22
CA LEU A 157 -3.53 8.08 6.38
C LEU A 157 -4.45 6.91 5.98
N ALA A 158 -5.31 7.13 4.97
CA ALA A 158 -6.18 6.09 4.45
C ALA A 158 -5.40 4.92 3.85
N ALA A 159 -4.42 5.19 2.98
CA ALA A 159 -3.61 4.16 2.34
C ALA A 159 -2.90 3.26 3.37
N PHE A 160 -2.32 3.85 4.41
CA PHE A 160 -1.63 3.10 5.45
C PHE A 160 -2.59 2.24 6.30
N SER A 161 -3.80 2.72 6.58
CA SER A 161 -4.82 1.95 7.31
C SER A 161 -5.12 0.62 6.60
N PHE A 162 -5.14 0.64 5.27
CA PHE A 162 -5.38 -0.57 4.46
C PHE A 162 -4.11 -1.39 4.22
N PHE A 163 -2.93 -0.77 4.20
CA PHE A 163 -1.65 -1.46 4.02
C PHE A 163 -1.41 -2.58 5.04
N LEU A 164 -1.84 -2.40 6.29
CA LEU A 164 -1.63 -3.37 7.37
C LEU A 164 -2.57 -4.57 7.31
N ILE A 165 -3.64 -4.51 6.52
CA ILE A 165 -4.65 -5.57 6.44
C ILE A 165 -4.31 -6.50 5.29
N PRO A 166 -3.96 -7.79 5.55
CA PRO A 166 -3.72 -8.75 4.48
C PRO A 166 -4.96 -8.90 3.59
N GLY A 167 -4.76 -8.88 2.27
CA GLY A 167 -5.84 -8.99 1.29
C GLY A 167 -6.46 -7.65 0.87
N ILE A 168 -6.09 -6.52 1.52
CA ILE A 168 -6.49 -5.18 1.10
C ILE A 168 -5.23 -4.42 0.67
N SER A 169 -5.31 -3.66 -0.42
CA SER A 169 -4.18 -2.94 -1.00
C SER A 169 -4.27 -1.45 -0.67
N GLY A 170 -3.22 -0.88 -0.08
CA GLY A 170 -3.09 0.55 0.16
C GLY A 170 -3.06 1.35 -1.14
N SER A 171 -2.36 0.86 -2.16
CA SER A 171 -2.31 1.52 -3.48
C SER A 171 -3.66 1.48 -4.22
N ALA A 172 -4.48 0.45 -4.01
CA ALA A 172 -5.85 0.44 -4.52
C ALA A 172 -6.68 1.59 -3.91
N MET A 173 -6.46 1.90 -2.62
CA MET A 173 -7.10 3.05 -1.98
C MET A 173 -6.67 4.38 -2.62
N LEU A 174 -5.41 4.51 -3.02
CA LEU A 174 -4.93 5.69 -3.76
C LEU A 174 -5.61 5.85 -5.12
N VAL A 175 -5.92 4.74 -5.81
CA VAL A 175 -6.69 4.77 -7.07
C VAL A 175 -8.11 5.26 -6.80
N VAL A 176 -8.78 4.74 -5.77
CA VAL A 176 -10.14 5.19 -5.38
C VAL A 176 -10.17 6.66 -5.03
N LEU A 177 -9.13 7.17 -4.36
CA LEU A 177 -8.98 8.58 -4.00
C LEU A 177 -8.48 9.46 -5.16
N GLY A 178 -8.16 8.90 -6.33
CA GLY A 178 -7.69 9.66 -7.49
C GLY A 178 -6.26 10.23 -7.36
N VAL A 179 -5.48 9.78 -6.37
CA VAL A 179 -4.12 10.30 -6.10
C VAL A 179 -3.00 9.29 -6.45
N TYR A 180 -3.35 8.14 -7.02
CA TYR A 180 -2.36 7.12 -7.37
C TYR A 180 -1.29 7.65 -8.34
N ALA A 181 -1.70 8.21 -9.49
CA ALA A 181 -0.76 8.73 -10.48
C ALA A 181 0.10 9.87 -9.92
N PRO A 182 -0.44 10.90 -9.26
CA PRO A 182 0.36 11.94 -8.61
C PRO A 182 1.36 11.40 -7.59
N VAL A 183 0.98 10.43 -6.76
CA VAL A 183 1.89 9.83 -5.78
C VAL A 183 3.03 9.07 -6.47
N ILE A 184 2.73 8.25 -7.49
CA ILE A 184 3.76 7.53 -8.26
C ILE A 184 4.72 8.51 -8.95
N GLN A 185 4.19 9.57 -9.59
CA GLN A 185 5.00 10.63 -10.19
C GLN A 185 5.87 11.36 -9.16
N GLY A 186 5.29 11.61 -7.98
CA GLY A 186 6.00 12.21 -6.85
C GLY A 186 7.18 11.35 -6.40
N ILE A 187 7.01 10.03 -6.31
CA ILE A 187 8.09 9.09 -5.96
C ILE A 187 9.15 9.06 -7.06
N ALA A 188 8.75 8.89 -8.32
CA ALA A 188 9.65 8.79 -9.45
C ALA A 188 10.51 10.05 -9.63
N ASN A 189 9.93 11.23 -9.41
CA ASN A 189 10.59 12.54 -9.59
C ASN A 189 11.13 13.13 -8.28
N PHE A 190 11.05 12.41 -7.15
CA PHE A 190 11.43 12.89 -5.81
C PHE A 190 10.80 14.25 -5.44
N ASN A 191 9.51 14.44 -5.77
CA ASN A 191 8.79 15.67 -5.46
C ASN A 191 8.42 15.72 -3.97
N LEU A 192 9.30 16.33 -3.16
CA LEU A 192 9.14 16.40 -1.71
C LEU A 192 7.90 17.19 -1.27
N ASN A 193 7.47 18.19 -2.02
CA ASN A 193 6.27 18.96 -1.69
C ASN A 193 5.01 18.10 -1.67
N LEU A 194 4.96 17.05 -2.50
CA LEU A 194 3.89 16.09 -2.56
C LEU A 194 4.13 14.93 -1.57
N LEU A 195 5.37 14.45 -1.50
CA LEU A 195 5.69 13.26 -0.71
C LEU A 195 5.67 13.52 0.80
N ILE A 196 6.07 14.70 1.27
CA ILE A 196 6.11 15.00 2.72
C ILE A 196 4.73 14.92 3.35
N PRO A 197 3.68 15.63 2.86
CA PRO A 197 2.34 15.53 3.44
C PRO A 197 1.80 14.09 3.39
N PHE A 198 2.02 13.41 2.27
CA PHE A 198 1.62 12.02 2.11
C PHE A 198 2.32 11.08 3.12
N ALA A 199 3.63 11.21 3.28
CA ALA A 199 4.42 10.44 4.24
C ALA A 199 4.02 10.75 5.70
N CYS A 200 3.71 12.02 6.00
CA CYS A 200 3.18 12.39 7.32
C CYS A 200 1.84 11.69 7.59
N GLY A 201 0.96 11.59 6.60
CA GLY A 201 -0.28 10.83 6.71
C GLY A 201 -0.03 9.35 6.96
N LEU A 202 0.90 8.72 6.23
CA LEU A 202 1.30 7.33 6.44
C LEU A 202 1.83 7.09 7.87
N SER A 203 2.53 8.05 8.46
CA SER A 203 3.19 7.88 9.76
C SER A 203 2.27 8.08 10.96
N LEU A 204 1.14 8.78 10.82
CA LEU A 204 0.29 9.19 11.94
C LEU A 204 -0.38 8.02 12.66
N ILE A 205 -0.60 6.89 12.00
CA ILE A 205 -1.25 5.71 12.58
C ILE A 205 -0.38 5.02 13.65
N HIS A 206 0.89 5.39 13.74
CA HIS A 206 1.82 4.84 14.74
C HIS A 206 1.88 5.63 16.05
N ILE A 207 1.14 6.73 16.15
CA ILE A 207 1.06 7.56 17.36
C ILE A 207 -0.16 7.19 18.17
#